data_5422ef5cf0dbee8008b83ca12dcaf585
#
_entry.id   5422ef5cf0dbee8008b83ca12dcaf585
#
_cell.length_a   1.000
_cell.length_b   1.000
_cell.length_c   1.000
_cell.angle_alpha   90.00
_cell.angle_beta   90.00
_cell.angle_gamma   90.00
#
_symmetry.space_group_name_H-M   'P 1'
#
loop_
_entity.id
_entity.type
_entity.pdbx_description
1 polymer ?
#
loop_
_entity_poly.entity_id
_entity_poly.type
_entity_poly.pdbx_seq_one_letter_code
_entity_poly.pdbx_strand_id
1 'polypeptide(L)'
;MTVKVIGAGLAGCEAAMQLAERGYSVELYEMKPTKFSPAHKYEGFAELVCSNSLKSARVDSACGLLKEEMRRLGSVVCAAAEKTAVPAGGALAVNRTAFSDEITRVVKSHPNITVKYEEITEFPDKNAIICTGPLTSDDLADRIRERCGDY
;
A
#
# COMPACT_ATOMS: atom_id res chain seq x y z
N MET A 1 -10.39 1.14 -19.13
CA MET A 1 -8.90 1.26 -19.12
C MET A 1 -8.41 0.50 -17.90
N THR A 2 -7.44 -0.37 -18.07
CA THR A 2 -6.83 -1.13 -16.96
C THR A 2 -5.53 -0.43 -16.53
N VAL A 3 -5.35 -0.28 -15.22
CA VAL A 3 -4.13 0.29 -14.62
C VAL A 3 -3.45 -0.80 -13.79
N LYS A 4 -2.14 -0.95 -13.95
CA LYS A 4 -1.33 -1.86 -13.15
C LYS A 4 -0.82 -1.12 -11.91
N VAL A 5 -0.98 -1.72 -10.75
CA VAL A 5 -0.39 -1.24 -9.49
C VAL A 5 0.57 -2.30 -8.99
N ILE A 6 1.85 -1.96 -8.82
CA ILE A 6 2.91 -2.90 -8.48
C ILE A 6 3.33 -2.70 -7.03
N GLY A 7 3.09 -3.71 -6.21
CA GLY A 7 3.29 -3.72 -4.77
C GLY A 7 2.01 -3.40 -3.98
N ALA A 8 1.56 -4.34 -3.14
CA ALA A 8 0.41 -4.18 -2.25
C ALA A 8 0.80 -3.70 -0.84
N GLY A 9 1.75 -2.77 -0.77
CA GLY A 9 2.06 -2.00 0.44
C GLY A 9 1.01 -0.92 0.70
N LEU A 10 1.28 -0.01 1.66
CA LEU A 10 0.38 1.09 2.00
C LEU A 10 0.00 1.94 0.77
N ALA A 11 1.01 2.38 0.01
CA ALA A 11 0.80 3.23 -1.16
C ALA A 11 0.07 2.49 -2.28
N GLY A 12 0.40 1.22 -2.53
CA GLY A 12 -0.25 0.45 -3.60
C GLY A 12 -1.69 0.11 -3.30
N CYS A 13 -2.03 -0.25 -2.06
CA CYS A 13 -3.41 -0.47 -1.66
C CYS A 13 -4.24 0.82 -1.76
N GLU A 14 -3.69 1.94 -1.34
CA GLU A 14 -4.35 3.25 -1.47
C GLU A 14 -4.58 3.60 -2.94
N ALA A 15 -3.54 3.50 -3.79
CA ALA A 15 -3.64 3.78 -5.22
C ALA A 15 -4.66 2.87 -5.92
N ALA A 16 -4.62 1.57 -5.63
CA ALA A 16 -5.56 0.60 -6.19
C ALA A 16 -7.02 0.93 -5.85
N MET A 17 -7.29 1.25 -4.59
CA MET A 17 -8.63 1.63 -4.14
C MET A 17 -9.10 2.94 -4.77
N GLN A 18 -8.24 3.97 -4.78
CA GLN A 18 -8.58 5.27 -5.37
C GLN A 18 -8.90 5.17 -6.88
N LEU A 19 -8.18 4.33 -7.60
CA LEU A 19 -8.46 4.06 -9.01
C LEU A 19 -9.77 3.28 -9.19
N ALA A 20 -9.94 2.23 -8.41
CA ALA A 20 -11.10 1.34 -8.52
C ALA A 20 -12.43 2.05 -8.18
N GLU A 21 -12.44 2.91 -7.14
CA GLU A 21 -13.58 3.75 -6.78
C GLU A 21 -13.95 4.78 -7.87
N ARG A 22 -12.98 5.14 -8.73
CA ARG A 22 -13.20 6.02 -9.89
C ARG A 22 -13.58 5.25 -11.17
N GLY A 23 -13.85 3.95 -11.05
CA GLY A 23 -14.32 3.10 -12.16
C GLY A 23 -13.22 2.55 -13.07
N TYR A 24 -11.94 2.67 -12.70
CA TYR A 24 -10.87 2.01 -13.43
C TYR A 24 -10.77 0.54 -13.03
N SER A 25 -10.49 -0.34 -14.00
CA SER A 25 -10.06 -1.71 -13.71
C SER A 25 -8.61 -1.69 -13.23
N VAL A 26 -8.31 -2.36 -12.13
CA VAL A 26 -6.98 -2.39 -11.53
C VAL A 26 -6.46 -3.82 -11.49
N GLU A 27 -5.24 -4.01 -11.96
CA GLU A 27 -4.44 -5.22 -11.69
C GLU A 27 -3.42 -4.88 -10.60
N LEU A 28 -3.64 -5.41 -9.39
CA LEU A 28 -2.73 -5.22 -8.26
C LEU A 28 -1.77 -6.41 -8.16
N TYR A 29 -0.49 -6.14 -8.39
CA TYR A 29 0.58 -7.13 -8.33
C TYR A 29 1.25 -7.13 -6.96
N GLU A 30 1.37 -8.30 -6.35
CA GLU A 30 2.05 -8.51 -5.08
C GLU A 30 2.90 -9.79 -5.15
N MET A 31 4.17 -9.70 -4.79
CA MET A 31 5.07 -10.84 -4.83
C MET A 31 4.85 -11.86 -3.69
N LYS A 32 4.28 -11.40 -2.56
CA LYS A 32 3.88 -12.32 -1.48
C LYS A 32 2.64 -13.13 -1.88
N PRO A 33 2.49 -14.37 -1.44
CA PRO A 33 3.35 -15.11 -0.51
C PRO A 33 4.51 -15.84 -1.18
N THR A 34 4.68 -15.75 -2.50
CA THR A 34 5.70 -16.51 -3.22
C THR A 34 7.12 -16.02 -2.90
N LYS A 35 7.29 -14.71 -2.77
CA LYS A 35 8.57 -14.08 -2.44
C LYS A 35 8.36 -13.00 -1.38
N PHE A 36 9.22 -12.99 -0.38
CA PHE A 36 9.21 -11.98 0.68
C PHE A 36 10.45 -11.09 0.58
N SER A 37 10.31 -9.82 0.90
CA SER A 37 11.47 -8.97 1.15
C SER A 37 12.10 -9.32 2.50
N PRO A 38 13.34 -8.90 2.78
CA PRO A 38 13.99 -9.19 4.07
C PRO A 38 13.22 -8.70 5.31
N ALA A 39 12.37 -7.69 5.17
CA ALA A 39 11.64 -7.09 6.29
C ALA A 39 10.21 -7.63 6.47
N HIS A 40 9.59 -8.14 5.41
CA HIS A 40 8.21 -8.63 5.46
C HIS A 40 8.16 -10.08 5.94
N LYS A 41 7.16 -10.39 6.78
CA LYS A 41 6.94 -11.73 7.35
C LYS A 41 5.48 -12.16 7.32
N TYR A 42 4.58 -11.25 6.99
CA TYR A 42 3.15 -11.47 6.95
C TYR A 42 2.63 -11.44 5.51
N GLU A 43 1.75 -12.38 5.16
CA GLU A 43 1.22 -12.50 3.78
C GLU A 43 0.23 -11.38 3.42
N GLY A 44 -0.40 -10.75 4.41
CA GLY A 44 -1.37 -9.68 4.20
C GLY A 44 -0.77 -8.44 3.52
N PHE A 45 -1.65 -7.62 2.97
CA PHE A 45 -1.29 -6.35 2.35
C PHE A 45 -0.97 -5.28 3.39
N ALA A 46 -0.29 -4.22 2.98
CA ALA A 46 0.03 -3.06 3.82
C ALA A 46 0.68 -3.43 5.17
N GLU A 47 1.53 -4.45 5.21
CA GLU A 47 2.24 -4.87 6.42
C GLU A 47 3.10 -3.72 6.96
N LEU A 48 2.94 -3.42 8.26
CA LEU A 48 3.75 -2.43 8.96
C LEU A 48 4.99 -3.09 9.55
N VAL A 49 6.15 -2.92 8.95
CA VAL A 49 7.39 -3.60 9.33
C VAL A 49 8.20 -2.92 10.42
N CYS A 50 8.20 -1.58 10.48
CA CYS A 50 9.04 -0.81 11.41
C CYS A 50 8.34 -0.50 12.74
N SER A 51 7.11 -0.01 12.66
CA SER A 51 6.33 0.46 13.82
C SER A 51 4.85 0.22 13.56
N ASN A 52 4.08 0.06 14.65
CA ASN A 52 2.62 0.04 14.57
C ASN A 52 2.00 1.44 14.68
N SER A 53 2.81 2.50 14.77
CA SER A 53 2.36 3.88 14.88
C SER A 53 2.38 4.57 13.52
N LEU A 54 1.27 5.17 13.15
CA LEU A 54 1.11 6.06 12.01
C LEU A 54 1.31 7.54 12.42
N LYS A 55 2.08 7.77 13.50
CA LYS A 55 2.38 9.08 14.08
C LYS A 55 1.16 9.77 14.68
N SER A 56 1.22 11.09 14.88
CA SER A 56 0.16 11.85 15.55
C SER A 56 -1.21 11.73 14.85
N ALA A 57 -2.28 11.60 15.64
CA ALA A 57 -3.66 11.71 15.19
C ALA A 57 -4.22 13.14 15.28
N ARG A 58 -3.48 14.06 15.91
CA ARG A 58 -3.96 15.42 16.21
C ARG A 58 -3.89 16.30 14.96
N VAL A 59 -4.99 16.95 14.61
CA VAL A 59 -5.11 17.81 13.42
C VAL A 59 -4.20 19.06 13.51
N ASP A 60 -3.81 19.47 14.71
CA ASP A 60 -2.86 20.56 14.94
C ASP A 60 -1.39 20.18 14.70
N SER A 61 -1.14 18.95 14.29
CA SER A 61 0.16 18.46 13.85
C SER A 61 0.18 18.18 12.35
N ALA A 62 1.30 18.37 11.67
CA ALA A 62 1.43 18.11 10.23
C ALA A 62 1.00 16.67 9.85
N CYS A 63 1.40 15.67 10.64
CA CYS A 63 1.02 14.28 10.39
C CYS A 63 -0.47 14.01 10.59
N GLY A 64 -1.11 14.69 11.55
CA GLY A 64 -2.54 14.55 11.79
C GLY A 64 -3.37 15.31 10.75
N LEU A 65 -2.91 16.50 10.34
CA LEU A 65 -3.55 17.26 9.27
C LEU A 65 -3.55 16.46 7.96
N LEU A 66 -2.40 15.91 7.57
CA LEU A 66 -2.31 15.05 6.38
C LEU A 66 -3.31 13.89 6.43
N LYS A 67 -3.44 13.22 7.59
CA LYS A 67 -4.42 12.13 7.73
C LYS A 67 -5.86 12.61 7.61
N GLU A 68 -6.18 13.79 8.11
CA GLU A 68 -7.50 14.39 7.94
C GLU A 68 -7.80 14.70 6.47
N GLU A 69 -6.84 15.21 5.72
CA GLU A 69 -6.96 15.42 4.29
C GLU A 69 -7.16 14.10 3.53
N MET A 70 -6.35 13.08 3.84
CA MET A 70 -6.51 11.73 3.28
C MET A 70 -7.88 11.12 3.60
N ARG A 71 -8.37 11.30 4.84
CA ARG A 71 -9.70 10.82 5.25
C ARG A 71 -10.80 11.45 4.42
N ARG A 72 -10.74 12.75 4.17
CA ARG A 72 -11.68 13.47 3.30
C ARG A 72 -11.63 13.00 1.84
N LEU A 73 -10.49 12.49 1.40
CA LEU A 73 -10.31 11.89 0.08
C LEU A 73 -10.76 10.41 0.02
N GLY A 74 -11.28 9.85 1.12
CA GLY A 74 -11.74 8.46 1.18
C GLY A 74 -10.63 7.43 1.30
N SER A 75 -9.52 7.76 2.00
CA SER A 75 -8.38 6.86 2.18
C SER A 75 -8.76 5.55 2.87
N VAL A 76 -8.50 4.42 2.20
CA VAL A 76 -8.66 3.08 2.77
C VAL A 76 -7.66 2.83 3.90
N VAL A 77 -6.46 3.37 3.80
CA VAL A 77 -5.42 3.25 4.83
C VAL A 77 -5.85 3.96 6.11
N CYS A 78 -6.39 5.18 6.01
CA CYS A 78 -6.90 5.89 7.18
C CYS A 78 -8.11 5.18 7.81
N ALA A 79 -9.05 4.71 7.01
CA ALA A 79 -10.23 3.99 7.50
C ALA A 79 -9.86 2.69 8.24
N ALA A 80 -8.95 1.89 7.66
CA ALA A 80 -8.44 0.69 8.30
C ALA A 80 -7.68 1.00 9.60
N ALA A 81 -6.88 2.07 9.61
CA ALA A 81 -6.13 2.48 10.79
C ALA A 81 -7.05 2.87 11.96
N GLU A 82 -8.12 3.61 11.69
CA GLU A 82 -9.11 3.97 12.71
C GLU A 82 -9.85 2.76 13.27
N LYS A 83 -10.25 1.83 12.38
CA LYS A 83 -10.94 0.61 12.76
C LYS A 83 -10.10 -0.33 13.64
N THR A 84 -8.78 -0.31 13.47
CA THR A 84 -7.84 -1.21 14.17
C THR A 84 -6.96 -0.50 15.17
N ALA A 85 -7.33 0.74 15.54
CA ALA A 85 -6.60 1.56 16.48
C ALA A 85 -6.48 0.92 17.86
N VAL A 86 -5.34 1.13 18.49
CA VAL A 86 -5.07 0.73 19.88
C VAL A 86 -4.69 1.97 20.70
N PRO A 87 -4.93 1.98 22.03
CA PRO A 87 -4.59 3.12 22.87
C PRO A 87 -3.10 3.47 22.79
N ALA A 88 -2.79 4.72 22.41
CA ALA A 88 -1.41 5.22 22.26
C ALA A 88 -1.30 6.74 22.51
N GLY A 89 -2.10 7.29 23.41
CA GLY A 89 -2.13 8.73 23.69
C GLY A 89 -2.52 9.55 22.45
N GLY A 90 -1.67 10.49 22.04
CA GLY A 90 -1.92 11.34 20.86
C GLY A 90 -1.47 10.74 19.53
N ALA A 91 -0.98 9.50 19.51
CA ALA A 91 -0.58 8.81 18.30
C ALA A 91 -1.69 7.90 17.76
N LEU A 92 -1.77 7.75 16.46
CA LEU A 92 -2.58 6.71 15.82
C LEU A 92 -1.74 5.43 15.72
N ALA A 93 -1.87 4.56 16.72
CA ALA A 93 -1.26 3.23 16.70
C ALA A 93 -2.32 2.17 16.41
N VAL A 94 -1.92 1.10 15.74
CA VAL A 94 -2.83 0.05 15.29
C VAL A 94 -2.38 -1.34 15.74
N ASN A 95 -3.31 -2.28 15.83
CA ASN A 95 -2.95 -3.70 15.81
C ASN A 95 -2.49 -4.06 14.39
N ARG A 96 -1.21 -4.42 14.23
CA ARG A 96 -0.58 -4.61 12.90
C ARG A 96 -1.28 -5.67 12.06
N THR A 97 -1.59 -6.80 12.66
CA THR A 97 -2.23 -7.92 11.96
C THR A 97 -3.65 -7.53 11.55
N ALA A 98 -4.45 -7.03 12.49
CA ALA A 98 -5.82 -6.59 12.21
C ALA A 98 -5.86 -5.49 11.13
N PHE A 99 -4.90 -4.57 11.14
CA PHE A 99 -4.78 -3.51 10.13
C PHE A 99 -4.50 -4.08 8.73
N SER A 100 -3.52 -4.98 8.63
CA SER A 100 -3.18 -5.65 7.38
C SER A 100 -4.34 -6.51 6.86
N ASP A 101 -5.00 -7.27 7.75
CA ASP A 101 -6.17 -8.09 7.40
C ASP A 101 -7.32 -7.24 6.88
N GLU A 102 -7.61 -6.11 7.53
CA GLU A 102 -8.69 -5.23 7.11
C GLU A 102 -8.43 -4.64 5.72
N ILE A 103 -7.22 -4.13 5.46
CA ILE A 103 -6.85 -3.63 4.13
C ILE A 103 -6.92 -4.74 3.09
N THR A 104 -6.36 -5.92 3.41
CA THR A 104 -6.39 -7.08 2.52
C THR A 104 -7.80 -7.46 2.15
N ARG A 105 -8.70 -7.52 3.15
CA ARG A 105 -10.11 -7.84 2.95
C ARG A 105 -10.80 -6.82 2.04
N VAL A 106 -10.63 -5.54 2.32
CA VAL A 106 -11.30 -4.46 1.56
C VAL A 106 -10.82 -4.46 0.11
N VAL A 107 -9.50 -4.50 -0.12
CA VAL A 107 -8.91 -4.50 -1.45
C VAL A 107 -9.35 -5.71 -2.27
N LYS A 108 -9.31 -6.91 -1.68
CA LYS A 108 -9.73 -8.16 -2.37
C LYS A 108 -11.22 -8.23 -2.66
N SER A 109 -12.04 -7.55 -1.88
CA SER A 109 -13.50 -7.53 -2.08
C SER A 109 -13.97 -6.54 -3.14
N HIS A 110 -13.10 -5.65 -3.61
CA HIS A 110 -13.50 -4.62 -4.58
C HIS A 110 -13.63 -5.20 -6.00
N PRO A 111 -14.80 -5.05 -6.67
CA PRO A 111 -15.06 -5.71 -7.96
C PRO A 111 -14.16 -5.25 -9.10
N ASN A 112 -13.60 -4.05 -9.02
CA ASN A 112 -12.71 -3.50 -10.04
C ASN A 112 -11.23 -3.80 -9.78
N ILE A 113 -10.88 -4.56 -8.72
CA ILE A 113 -9.50 -4.92 -8.40
C ILE A 113 -9.28 -6.41 -8.61
N THR A 114 -8.34 -6.75 -9.47
CA THR A 114 -7.84 -8.11 -9.65
C THR A 114 -6.47 -8.23 -9.03
N VAL A 115 -6.35 -9.04 -7.98
CA VAL A 115 -5.05 -9.31 -7.35
C VAL A 115 -4.31 -10.39 -8.12
N LYS A 116 -3.04 -10.12 -8.41
CA LYS A 116 -2.10 -11.07 -9.03
C LYS A 116 -0.90 -11.29 -8.11
N TYR A 117 -0.72 -12.53 -7.68
CA TYR A 117 0.42 -12.93 -6.85
C TYR A 117 1.62 -13.26 -7.74
N GLU A 118 2.28 -12.22 -8.17
CA GLU A 118 3.38 -12.28 -9.13
C GLU A 118 4.40 -11.18 -8.85
N GLU A 119 5.68 -11.52 -8.93
CA GLU A 119 6.76 -10.54 -8.93
C GLU A 119 6.90 -9.91 -10.31
N ILE A 120 6.86 -8.60 -10.39
CA ILE A 120 7.15 -7.84 -11.59
C ILE A 120 8.65 -7.53 -11.60
N THR A 121 9.36 -8.06 -12.59
CA THR A 121 10.81 -7.91 -12.76
C THR A 121 11.19 -6.97 -13.90
N GLU A 122 10.23 -6.64 -14.78
CA GLU A 122 10.44 -5.73 -15.90
C GLU A 122 9.73 -4.40 -15.68
N PHE A 123 10.30 -3.34 -16.26
CA PHE A 123 9.66 -2.02 -16.20
C PHE A 123 8.35 -2.03 -17.00
N PRO A 124 7.23 -1.62 -16.41
CA PRO A 124 5.93 -1.70 -17.08
C PRO A 124 5.82 -0.71 -18.25
N ASP A 125 5.27 -1.16 -19.38
CA ASP A 125 5.18 -0.36 -20.61
C ASP A 125 4.20 0.81 -20.52
N LYS A 126 3.04 0.62 -19.92
CA LYS A 126 1.93 1.61 -19.93
C LYS A 126 1.07 1.52 -18.67
N ASN A 127 0.46 2.65 -18.32
CA ASN A 127 -0.60 2.74 -17.32
C ASN A 127 -0.28 1.97 -16.03
N ALA A 128 0.89 2.24 -15.44
CA ALA A 128 1.33 1.58 -14.23
C ALA A 128 1.74 2.57 -13.16
N ILE A 129 1.55 2.17 -11.91
CA ILE A 129 2.05 2.85 -10.72
C ILE A 129 2.94 1.87 -9.97
N ILE A 130 4.21 2.22 -9.79
CA ILE A 130 5.17 1.42 -9.03
C ILE A 130 5.12 1.86 -7.57
N CYS A 131 4.67 0.97 -6.69
CA CYS A 131 4.46 1.19 -5.26
C CYS A 131 5.24 0.20 -4.39
N THR A 132 6.37 -0.29 -4.88
CA THR A 132 7.18 -1.32 -4.23
C THR A 132 7.97 -0.82 -3.02
N GLY A 133 8.05 0.51 -2.85
CA GLY A 133 8.70 1.13 -1.70
C GLY A 133 10.22 0.93 -1.68
N PRO A 134 10.85 1.07 -0.49
CA PRO A 134 12.31 1.03 -0.37
C PRO A 134 12.89 -0.40 -0.48
N LEU A 135 12.06 -1.43 -0.49
CA LEU A 135 12.45 -2.84 -0.57
C LEU A 135 11.99 -3.45 -1.90
N THR A 136 12.09 -2.67 -2.97
CA THR A 136 11.90 -3.15 -4.35
C THR A 136 12.84 -4.33 -4.61
N SER A 137 12.34 -5.38 -5.27
CA SER A 137 13.17 -6.53 -5.65
C SER A 137 14.32 -6.12 -6.58
N ASP A 138 15.42 -6.83 -6.49
CA ASP A 138 16.67 -6.46 -7.18
C ASP A 138 16.46 -6.32 -8.69
N ASP A 139 15.77 -7.27 -9.32
CA ASP A 139 15.50 -7.25 -10.76
C ASP A 139 14.75 -5.99 -11.20
N LEU A 140 13.63 -5.65 -10.50
CA LEU A 140 12.88 -4.44 -10.82
C LEU A 140 13.66 -3.17 -10.46
N ALA A 141 14.44 -3.18 -9.38
CA ALA A 141 15.28 -2.05 -8.98
C ALA A 141 16.34 -1.75 -10.06
N ASP A 142 16.94 -2.79 -10.65
CA ASP A 142 17.90 -2.64 -11.74
C ASP A 142 17.23 -2.05 -12.99
N ARG A 143 16.03 -2.50 -13.36
CA ARG A 143 15.27 -1.91 -14.49
C ARG A 143 14.88 -0.46 -14.24
N ILE A 144 14.54 -0.10 -13.01
CA ILE A 144 14.28 1.30 -12.64
C ILE A 144 15.55 2.14 -12.81
N ARG A 145 16.70 1.62 -12.33
CA ARG A 145 18.02 2.29 -12.47
C ARG A 145 18.39 2.49 -13.93
N GLU A 146 18.27 1.45 -14.77
CA GLU A 146 18.50 1.55 -16.21
C GLU A 146 17.65 2.64 -16.88
N ARG A 147 16.42 2.81 -16.42
CA ARG A 147 15.47 3.78 -16.98
C ARG A 147 15.69 5.22 -16.50
N CYS A 148 16.05 5.38 -15.22
CA CYS A 148 16.15 6.68 -14.56
C CYS A 148 17.58 7.22 -14.50
N GLY A 149 18.57 6.38 -14.75
CA GLY A 149 19.99 6.69 -14.57
C GLY A 149 20.45 6.48 -13.12
N ASP A 150 21.77 6.48 -12.92
CA ASP A 150 22.38 6.47 -11.59
C ASP A 150 22.33 7.88 -10.98
N TYR A 151 22.04 7.93 -9.67
CA TYR A 151 22.17 9.14 -8.84
C TYR A 151 23.57 9.22 -8.24
#